data_0cf5326ef9305c997749b2562ce705d0
#
_entry.id   0cf5326ef9305c997749b2562ce705d0
#
_cell.length_a   1.000
_cell.length_b   1.000
_cell.length_c   1.000
_cell.angle_alpha   90.00
_cell.angle_beta   90.00
_cell.angle_gamma   90.00
#
_symmetry.space_group_name_H-M   'P 1'
#
loop_
_entity.id
_entity.type
_entity.pdbx_description
1 polymer ?
#
loop_
_entity_poly.entity_id
_entity_poly.type
_entity_poly.pdbx_seq_one_letter_code
_entity_poly.pdbx_strand_id
1 'polypeptide(L)'
;MLGKEVDKELDKKDRKTGEVLLDVKGLTKANIFQNISFQVHSGEIVVLSGLVGAGRTEVMRAIFGIDPYDSGEITFKGEPIKKHTWDVIQQGIVMVPEDRGRQGLVKEISAAENMVLAAFPTLSKHVFRDKKKEAQRVEEQVKGLLLNPPTAKLDGGSYSGGNQQKVVIGKWLNTDPELLILDEPTCGVDVGAKMEIYRLIIKLAEEGRGILIVSLR
;
A
#
# COMPACT_ATOMS: atom_id res chain seq x y z
N MET A 1 27.57 4.32 -4.76
CA MET A 1 27.25 5.56 -5.52
C MET A 1 25.76 5.67 -5.86
N LEU A 2 25.02 4.61 -6.11
CA LEU A 2 23.59 4.65 -6.45
C LEU A 2 22.66 5.22 -5.36
N GLY A 3 22.99 5.06 -4.06
CA GLY A 3 22.16 5.56 -2.97
C GLY A 3 22.02 7.09 -2.90
N LYS A 4 23.06 7.84 -3.24
CA LYS A 4 23.05 9.33 -3.20
C LYS A 4 22.23 9.99 -4.30
N GLU A 5 22.03 9.33 -5.44
CA GLU A 5 21.17 9.87 -6.52
C GLU A 5 19.68 9.72 -6.18
N VAL A 6 19.33 8.63 -5.47
CA VAL A 6 17.96 8.38 -5.04
C VAL A 6 17.51 9.33 -3.95
N ASP A 7 18.37 9.57 -2.95
CA ASP A 7 18.09 10.56 -1.91
C ASP A 7 17.83 11.95 -2.53
N LYS A 8 18.50 12.28 -3.62
CA LYS A 8 18.29 13.55 -4.35
C LYS A 8 16.97 13.60 -5.14
N GLU A 9 16.47 12.48 -5.67
CA GLU A 9 15.16 12.43 -6.33
C GLU A 9 14.01 12.41 -5.31
N LEU A 10 14.22 11.80 -4.14
CA LEU A 10 13.26 11.80 -3.05
C LEU A 10 13.14 13.17 -2.37
N ASP A 11 14.25 13.91 -2.25
CA ASP A 11 14.33 15.21 -1.56
C ASP A 11 13.88 16.42 -2.40
N LYS A 12 13.63 16.27 -3.70
CA LYS A 12 13.44 17.41 -4.59
C LYS A 12 12.10 17.42 -5.32
N LYS A 13 11.03 17.71 -4.60
CA LYS A 13 9.93 18.52 -5.13
C LYS A 13 9.13 19.02 -3.93
N ASP A 14 8.93 20.35 -3.85
CA ASP A 14 7.82 20.96 -3.09
C ASP A 14 6.52 20.36 -3.65
N ARG A 15 6.15 19.17 -3.14
CA ARG A 15 4.88 18.55 -3.47
C ARG A 15 3.82 19.39 -2.81
N LYS A 16 2.91 19.94 -3.60
CA LYS A 16 1.73 20.59 -3.04
C LYS A 16 0.89 19.50 -2.39
N THR A 17 0.96 19.42 -1.08
CA THR A 17 0.07 18.58 -0.29
C THR A 17 -1.35 19.12 -0.41
N GLY A 18 -2.29 18.23 -0.68
CA GLY A 18 -3.72 18.56 -0.76
C GLY A 18 -4.42 18.54 0.59
N GLU A 19 -5.67 18.13 0.60
CA GLU A 19 -6.48 17.98 1.82
C GLU A 19 -5.96 16.87 2.74
N VAL A 20 -6.31 16.95 4.03
CA VAL A 20 -6.02 15.89 5.01
C VAL A 20 -6.85 14.66 4.65
N LEU A 21 -6.17 13.56 4.33
CA LEU A 21 -6.81 12.26 4.11
C LEU A 21 -6.93 11.49 5.42
N LEU A 22 -5.84 11.32 6.16
CA LEU A 22 -5.80 10.60 7.43
C LEU A 22 -5.41 11.54 8.56
N ASP A 23 -6.15 11.52 9.66
CA ASP A 23 -5.82 12.23 10.89
C ASP A 23 -5.86 11.25 12.06
N VAL A 24 -4.73 11.05 12.73
CA VAL A 24 -4.54 10.16 13.87
C VAL A 24 -4.22 11.01 15.10
N LYS A 25 -4.98 10.88 16.18
CA LYS A 25 -4.84 11.66 17.41
C LYS A 25 -4.78 10.78 18.64
N GLY A 26 -3.68 10.86 19.37
CA GLY A 26 -3.49 10.22 20.66
C GLY A 26 -3.66 8.70 20.65
N LEU A 27 -3.41 8.05 19.50
CA LEU A 27 -3.62 6.61 19.34
C LEU A 27 -2.73 5.83 20.31
N THR A 28 -3.34 4.95 21.11
CA THR A 28 -2.65 4.21 22.17
C THR A 28 -3.12 2.77 22.20
N LYS A 29 -2.14 1.85 22.33
CA LYS A 29 -2.36 0.43 22.64
C LYS A 29 -1.37 0.03 23.72
N ALA A 30 -1.87 -0.36 24.88
CA ALA A 30 -1.08 -0.66 26.08
C ALA A 30 0.08 -1.62 25.76
N ASN A 31 1.26 -1.29 26.26
CA ASN A 31 2.51 -2.05 26.09
C ASN A 31 3.04 -2.16 24.64
N ILE A 32 2.44 -1.48 23.66
CA ILE A 32 2.85 -1.56 22.26
C ILE A 32 3.21 -0.18 21.73
N PHE A 33 2.29 0.79 21.78
CA PHE A 33 2.55 2.18 21.41
C PHE A 33 1.67 3.14 22.21
N GLN A 34 2.11 4.39 22.37
CA GLN A 34 1.42 5.37 23.22
C GLN A 34 1.41 6.75 22.60
N ASN A 35 0.23 7.39 22.62
CA ASN A 35 -0.01 8.78 22.23
C ASN A 35 0.53 9.15 20.85
N ILE A 36 0.29 8.29 19.86
CA ILE A 36 0.71 8.51 18.47
C ILE A 36 -0.25 9.48 17.80
N SER A 37 0.30 10.57 17.24
CA SER A 37 -0.48 11.58 16.51
C SER A 37 0.28 12.02 15.26
N PHE A 38 -0.39 12.00 14.12
CA PHE A 38 0.12 12.47 12.83
C PHE A 38 -1.00 12.61 11.82
N GLN A 39 -0.69 13.30 10.72
CA GLN A 39 -1.61 13.44 9.57
C GLN A 39 -0.93 12.96 8.30
N VAL A 40 -1.74 12.53 7.33
CA VAL A 40 -1.33 12.25 5.95
C VAL A 40 -2.25 13.03 5.01
N HIS A 41 -1.65 13.82 4.14
CA HIS A 41 -2.39 14.60 3.14
C HIS A 41 -2.40 13.90 1.77
N SER A 42 -3.33 14.31 0.93
CA SER A 42 -3.30 13.93 -0.50
C SER A 42 -1.97 14.37 -1.13
N GLY A 43 -1.33 13.47 -1.86
CA GLY A 43 -0.02 13.71 -2.50
C GLY A 43 1.19 13.65 -1.55
N GLU A 44 0.97 13.37 -0.27
CA GLU A 44 2.04 13.31 0.74
C GLU A 44 2.56 11.88 0.95
N ILE A 45 3.86 11.77 1.25
CA ILE A 45 4.50 10.55 1.72
C ILE A 45 4.95 10.78 3.16
N VAL A 46 4.30 10.11 4.10
CA VAL A 46 4.65 10.11 5.52
C VAL A 46 5.37 8.82 5.86
N VAL A 47 6.49 8.90 6.58
CA VAL A 47 7.29 7.74 6.97
C VAL A 47 7.33 7.60 8.49
N LEU A 48 6.84 6.48 9.01
CA LEU A 48 7.03 6.09 10.40
C LEU A 48 8.34 5.32 10.51
N SER A 49 9.37 5.96 11.04
CA SER A 49 10.68 5.35 11.27
C SER A 49 10.89 5.03 12.77
N GLY A 50 11.75 4.06 13.07
CA GLY A 50 12.06 3.69 14.44
C GLY A 50 12.74 2.33 14.55
N LEU A 51 13.09 1.93 15.76
CA LEU A 51 13.74 0.65 16.02
C LEU A 51 12.78 -0.53 15.80
N VAL A 52 13.34 -1.72 15.56
CA VAL A 52 12.59 -2.97 15.51
C VAL A 52 11.82 -3.14 16.84
N GLY A 53 10.56 -3.52 16.77
CA GLY A 53 9.69 -3.67 17.95
C GLY A 53 9.12 -2.37 18.52
N ALA A 54 9.28 -1.23 17.83
CA ALA A 54 8.70 0.06 18.26
C ALA A 54 7.18 0.21 18.01
N GLY A 55 6.47 -0.85 17.64
CA GLY A 55 5.01 -0.83 17.49
C GLY A 55 4.50 -0.21 16.18
N ARG A 56 5.37 0.06 15.21
CA ARG A 56 5.00 0.75 13.94
C ARG A 56 4.01 -0.05 13.09
N THR A 57 4.30 -1.33 12.86
CA THR A 57 3.40 -2.25 12.15
C THR A 57 2.05 -2.34 12.87
N GLU A 58 2.06 -2.39 14.20
CA GLU A 58 0.85 -2.43 15.03
C GLU A 58 0.01 -1.16 14.90
N VAL A 59 0.64 0.02 14.79
CA VAL A 59 -0.06 1.29 14.48
C VAL A 59 -0.76 1.19 13.13
N MET A 60 -0.07 0.72 12.08
CA MET A 60 -0.67 0.56 10.76
C MET A 60 -1.81 -0.46 10.74
N ARG A 61 -1.63 -1.59 11.44
CA ARG A 61 -2.65 -2.63 11.57
C ARG A 61 -3.89 -2.12 12.32
N ALA A 62 -3.70 -1.25 13.31
CA ALA A 62 -4.80 -0.59 14.02
C ALA A 62 -5.55 0.38 13.07
N ILE A 63 -4.85 1.19 12.30
CA ILE A 63 -5.45 2.09 11.30
C ILE A 63 -6.21 1.29 10.24
N PHE A 64 -5.67 0.16 9.79
CA PHE A 64 -6.31 -0.68 8.77
C PHE A 64 -7.44 -1.56 9.30
N GLY A 65 -7.75 -1.51 10.62
CA GLY A 65 -8.84 -2.27 11.23
C GLY A 65 -8.54 -3.77 11.40
N ILE A 66 -7.26 -4.16 11.44
CA ILE A 66 -6.84 -5.54 11.76
C ILE A 66 -6.77 -5.74 13.27
N ASP A 67 -6.10 -4.81 13.97
CA ASP A 67 -5.89 -4.88 15.42
C ASP A 67 -6.73 -3.84 16.15
N PRO A 68 -7.27 -4.14 17.35
CA PRO A 68 -7.87 -3.14 18.21
C PRO A 68 -6.82 -2.22 18.83
N TYR A 69 -7.25 -1.04 19.25
CA TYR A 69 -6.50 -0.09 20.07
C TYR A 69 -7.34 0.36 21.27
N ASP A 70 -6.69 0.91 22.31
CA ASP A 70 -7.36 1.18 23.58
C ASP A 70 -7.99 2.58 23.63
N SER A 71 -7.29 3.58 23.07
CA SER A 71 -7.75 4.97 23.05
C SER A 71 -7.13 5.75 21.88
N GLY A 72 -7.70 6.93 21.63
CA GLY A 72 -7.34 7.79 20.52
C GLY A 72 -8.42 7.84 19.45
N GLU A 73 -8.21 8.67 18.46
CA GLU A 73 -9.14 8.90 17.38
C GLU A 73 -8.44 8.75 16.03
N ILE A 74 -9.09 8.10 15.08
CA ILE A 74 -8.64 7.99 13.71
C ILE A 74 -9.78 8.43 12.80
N THR A 75 -9.53 9.43 11.97
CA THR A 75 -10.46 9.87 10.94
C THR A 75 -9.85 9.80 9.55
N PHE A 76 -10.68 9.47 8.57
CA PHE A 76 -10.34 9.50 7.16
C PHE A 76 -11.28 10.47 6.43
N LYS A 77 -10.72 11.51 5.82
CA LYS A 77 -11.46 12.61 5.17
C LYS A 77 -12.50 13.25 6.11
N GLY A 78 -12.12 13.40 7.38
CA GLY A 78 -12.97 13.97 8.43
C GLY A 78 -14.01 13.02 9.05
N GLU A 79 -14.20 11.83 8.48
CA GLU A 79 -15.12 10.83 9.00
C GLU A 79 -14.39 9.77 9.84
N PRO A 80 -14.98 9.25 10.93
CA PRO A 80 -14.38 8.19 11.72
C PRO A 80 -14.03 6.97 10.87
N ILE A 81 -12.85 6.38 11.10
CA ILE A 81 -12.46 5.16 10.41
C ILE A 81 -13.36 3.99 10.81
N LYS A 82 -13.67 3.13 9.86
CA LYS A 82 -14.45 1.91 10.12
C LYS A 82 -13.63 0.89 10.91
N LYS A 83 -14.32 0.01 11.66
CA LYS A 83 -13.67 -0.98 12.54
C LYS A 83 -13.26 -2.27 11.83
N HIS A 84 -13.91 -2.60 10.72
CA HIS A 84 -13.62 -3.82 9.97
C HIS A 84 -12.80 -3.51 8.73
N THR A 85 -11.76 -4.28 8.51
CA THR A 85 -10.83 -4.13 7.37
C THR A 85 -11.53 -3.97 6.02
N TRP A 86 -12.62 -4.74 5.79
CA TRP A 86 -13.39 -4.61 4.57
C TRP A 86 -14.00 -3.22 4.39
N ASP A 87 -14.56 -2.65 5.44
CA ASP A 87 -15.18 -1.32 5.39
C ASP A 87 -14.12 -0.23 5.25
N VAL A 88 -12.92 -0.43 5.83
CA VAL A 88 -11.76 0.45 5.66
C VAL A 88 -11.30 0.47 4.20
N ILE A 89 -11.27 -0.69 3.54
CA ILE A 89 -10.98 -0.78 2.10
C ILE A 89 -12.02 0.00 1.28
N GLN A 90 -13.30 -0.11 1.63
CA GLN A 90 -14.38 0.63 0.96
C GLN A 90 -14.31 2.15 1.19
N GLN A 91 -13.69 2.60 2.28
CA GLN A 91 -13.37 4.02 2.49
C GLN A 91 -12.21 4.52 1.61
N GLY A 92 -11.47 3.65 0.94
CA GLY A 92 -10.34 4.01 0.08
C GLY A 92 -8.97 3.86 0.73
N ILE A 93 -8.85 3.11 1.82
CA ILE A 93 -7.59 2.83 2.50
C ILE A 93 -7.18 1.38 2.24
N VAL A 94 -5.94 1.15 1.85
CA VAL A 94 -5.40 -0.19 1.61
C VAL A 94 -4.06 -0.39 2.31
N MET A 95 -3.70 -1.66 2.57
CA MET A 95 -2.45 -1.99 3.23
C MET A 95 -1.68 -3.08 2.47
N VAL A 96 -0.43 -2.78 2.14
CA VAL A 96 0.56 -3.74 1.65
C VAL A 96 1.37 -4.23 2.84
N PRO A 97 1.30 -5.53 3.18
CA PRO A 97 1.98 -6.08 4.34
C PRO A 97 3.47 -6.29 4.08
N GLU A 98 4.27 -6.39 5.16
CA GLU A 98 5.69 -6.73 5.12
C GLU A 98 5.92 -8.12 4.50
N ASP A 99 5.24 -9.15 5.02
CA ASP A 99 5.34 -10.52 4.48
C ASP A 99 4.37 -10.72 3.31
N ARG A 100 4.79 -10.26 2.13
CA ARG A 100 4.01 -10.44 0.91
C ARG A 100 3.73 -11.91 0.58
N GLY A 101 4.63 -12.82 0.97
CA GLY A 101 4.54 -14.23 0.64
C GLY A 101 3.45 -14.97 1.40
N ARG A 102 3.10 -14.52 2.60
CA ARG A 102 2.06 -15.12 3.46
C ARG A 102 0.76 -14.32 3.46
N GLN A 103 0.86 -13.00 3.35
CA GLN A 103 -0.28 -12.09 3.58
C GLN A 103 -0.70 -11.31 2.31
N GLY A 104 0.21 -11.17 1.36
CA GLY A 104 -0.01 -10.32 0.19
C GLY A 104 -0.37 -11.06 -1.09
N LEU A 105 0.20 -12.24 -1.32
CA LEU A 105 0.20 -12.95 -2.59
C LEU A 105 -0.27 -14.40 -2.41
N VAL A 106 -1.13 -14.87 -3.29
CA VAL A 106 -1.43 -16.29 -3.48
C VAL A 106 -0.49 -16.81 -4.55
N LYS A 107 0.49 -17.63 -4.17
CA LYS A 107 1.61 -18.02 -5.04
C LYS A 107 1.20 -18.94 -6.17
N GLU A 108 0.18 -19.75 -5.95
CA GLU A 108 -0.29 -20.84 -6.81
C GLU A 108 -1.27 -20.40 -7.90
N ILE A 109 -1.70 -19.13 -7.87
CA ILE A 109 -2.54 -18.56 -8.93
C ILE A 109 -1.76 -17.49 -9.71
N SER A 110 -2.24 -17.17 -10.91
CA SER A 110 -1.59 -16.20 -11.80
C SER A 110 -1.49 -14.81 -11.17
N ALA A 111 -0.52 -14.02 -11.63
CA ALA A 111 -0.42 -12.62 -11.23
C ALA A 111 -1.70 -11.84 -11.61
N ALA A 112 -2.34 -12.17 -12.73
CA ALA A 112 -3.62 -11.59 -13.14
C ALA A 112 -4.72 -11.83 -12.10
N GLU A 113 -4.87 -13.08 -11.64
CA GLU A 113 -5.85 -13.43 -10.60
C GLU A 113 -5.52 -12.73 -9.29
N ASN A 114 -4.24 -12.71 -8.88
CA ASN A 114 -3.82 -11.96 -7.70
C ASN A 114 -4.22 -10.48 -7.78
N MET A 115 -3.96 -9.82 -8.92
CA MET A 115 -4.24 -8.40 -9.12
C MET A 115 -5.73 -8.06 -9.02
N VAL A 116 -6.65 -8.97 -9.34
CA VAL A 116 -8.08 -8.68 -9.28
C VAL A 116 -8.75 -9.13 -7.97
N LEU A 117 -8.09 -9.90 -7.11
CA LEU A 117 -8.69 -10.46 -5.88
C LEU A 117 -9.38 -9.40 -5.00
N ALA A 118 -8.72 -8.27 -4.75
CA ALA A 118 -9.26 -7.23 -3.87
C ALA A 118 -10.34 -6.38 -4.54
N ALA A 119 -10.35 -6.33 -5.87
CA ALA A 119 -11.24 -5.48 -6.66
C ALA A 119 -12.49 -6.23 -7.19
N PHE A 120 -12.72 -7.47 -6.78
CA PHE A 120 -13.88 -8.26 -7.21
C PHE A 120 -15.21 -7.50 -7.14
N PRO A 121 -15.55 -6.78 -6.07
CA PRO A 121 -16.83 -6.08 -5.99
C PRO A 121 -16.97 -4.96 -7.02
N THR A 122 -15.88 -4.27 -7.35
CA THR A 122 -15.88 -3.15 -8.32
C THR A 122 -15.78 -3.63 -9.75
N LEU A 123 -15.25 -4.84 -9.98
CA LEU A 123 -15.05 -5.47 -11.28
C LEU A 123 -16.17 -6.44 -11.65
N SER A 124 -17.16 -6.64 -10.77
CA SER A 124 -18.29 -7.51 -11.00
C SER A 124 -19.54 -6.70 -11.34
N LYS A 125 -20.38 -7.23 -12.25
CA LYS A 125 -21.75 -6.78 -12.45
C LYS A 125 -22.69 -7.74 -11.72
N HIS A 126 -23.25 -7.31 -10.60
CA HIS A 126 -24.04 -8.17 -9.70
C HIS A 126 -23.20 -9.38 -9.24
N VAL A 127 -23.56 -10.59 -9.63
CA VAL A 127 -22.87 -11.84 -9.26
C VAL A 127 -21.87 -12.30 -10.34
N PHE A 128 -21.83 -11.64 -11.50
CA PHE A 128 -21.01 -12.08 -12.62
C PHE A 128 -19.73 -11.26 -12.77
N ARG A 129 -18.60 -11.94 -12.96
CA ARG A 129 -17.31 -11.31 -13.27
C ARG A 129 -17.32 -10.69 -14.65
N ASP A 130 -16.91 -9.43 -14.78
CA ASP A 130 -16.66 -8.78 -16.05
C ASP A 130 -15.22 -9.06 -16.49
N LYS A 131 -15.01 -10.24 -17.10
CA LYS A 131 -13.68 -10.69 -17.57
C LYS A 131 -12.98 -9.70 -18.51
N LYS A 132 -13.74 -8.91 -19.28
CA LYS A 132 -13.17 -7.90 -20.19
C LYS A 132 -12.59 -6.73 -19.39
N LYS A 133 -13.34 -6.25 -18.42
CA LYS A 133 -12.90 -5.17 -17.51
C LYS A 133 -11.71 -5.62 -16.65
N GLU A 134 -11.75 -6.87 -16.14
CA GLU A 134 -10.62 -7.45 -15.40
C GLU A 134 -9.34 -7.50 -16.25
N ALA A 135 -9.43 -8.03 -17.49
CA ALA A 135 -8.30 -8.13 -18.40
C ALA A 135 -7.70 -6.76 -18.73
N GLN A 136 -8.55 -5.76 -18.96
CA GLN A 136 -8.11 -4.39 -19.20
C GLN A 136 -7.36 -3.82 -18.00
N ARG A 137 -7.91 -3.96 -16.78
CA ARG A 137 -7.27 -3.47 -15.54
C ARG A 137 -5.93 -4.17 -15.28
N VAL A 138 -5.86 -5.49 -15.51
CA VAL A 138 -4.61 -6.24 -15.39
C VAL A 138 -3.56 -5.74 -16.39
N GLU A 139 -3.94 -5.49 -17.64
CA GLU A 139 -3.01 -4.97 -18.64
C GLU A 139 -2.49 -3.56 -18.27
N GLU A 140 -3.37 -2.69 -17.77
CA GLU A 140 -3.00 -1.38 -17.23
C GLU A 140 -1.98 -1.51 -16.09
N GLN A 141 -2.20 -2.45 -15.16
CA GLN A 141 -1.27 -2.69 -14.04
C GLN A 141 0.06 -3.28 -14.52
N VAL A 142 0.07 -4.24 -15.43
CA VAL A 142 1.31 -4.81 -16.00
C VAL A 142 2.18 -3.71 -16.59
N LYS A 143 1.59 -2.78 -17.37
CA LYS A 143 2.28 -1.65 -17.98
C LYS A 143 2.69 -0.60 -16.95
N GLY A 144 1.76 -0.18 -16.08
CA GLY A 144 1.97 0.89 -15.11
C GLY A 144 3.01 0.56 -14.04
N LEU A 145 3.10 -0.72 -13.64
CA LEU A 145 4.04 -1.24 -12.66
C LEU A 145 5.36 -1.73 -13.29
N LEU A 146 5.49 -1.67 -14.61
CA LEU A 146 6.65 -2.21 -15.34
C LEU A 146 6.96 -3.65 -14.88
N LEU A 147 5.96 -4.53 -14.90
CA LEU A 147 6.11 -5.92 -14.51
C LEU A 147 7.10 -6.64 -15.43
N ASN A 148 8.01 -7.44 -14.88
CA ASN A 148 9.00 -8.18 -15.65
C ASN A 148 9.05 -9.66 -15.23
N PRO A 149 8.71 -10.60 -16.14
CA PRO A 149 8.33 -10.38 -17.54
C PRO A 149 7.00 -9.59 -17.68
N PRO A 150 6.77 -8.89 -18.82
CA PRO A 150 5.61 -8.03 -19.03
C PRO A 150 4.35 -8.82 -19.35
N THR A 151 3.97 -9.71 -18.47
CA THR A 151 2.79 -10.57 -18.55
C THR A 151 2.26 -10.82 -17.14
N ALA A 152 0.99 -11.05 -16.99
CA ALA A 152 0.39 -11.46 -15.73
C ALA A 152 -0.11 -12.93 -15.76
N LYS A 153 0.32 -13.72 -16.75
CA LYS A 153 -0.13 -15.12 -16.92
C LYS A 153 0.63 -16.11 -16.06
N LEU A 154 1.82 -15.75 -15.59
CA LEU A 154 2.63 -16.63 -14.73
C LEU A 154 2.05 -16.65 -13.32
N ASP A 155 2.25 -17.75 -12.61
CA ASP A 155 1.90 -17.87 -11.20
C ASP A 155 2.65 -16.83 -10.36
N GLY A 156 1.98 -16.27 -9.36
CA GLY A 156 2.54 -15.23 -8.51
C GLY A 156 3.88 -15.64 -7.89
N GLY A 157 4.04 -16.90 -7.51
CA GLY A 157 5.27 -17.45 -6.96
C GLY A 157 6.45 -17.50 -7.93
N SER A 158 6.21 -17.46 -9.23
CA SER A 158 7.25 -17.52 -10.28
C SER A 158 7.98 -16.20 -10.52
N TYR A 159 7.49 -15.11 -9.99
CA TYR A 159 8.12 -13.80 -10.12
C TYR A 159 9.24 -13.59 -9.11
N SER A 160 10.22 -12.73 -9.47
CA SER A 160 11.21 -12.23 -8.52
C SER A 160 10.55 -11.44 -7.37
N GLY A 161 11.24 -11.32 -6.23
CA GLY A 161 10.71 -10.62 -5.07
C GLY A 161 10.18 -9.21 -5.37
N GLY A 162 10.89 -8.44 -6.19
CA GLY A 162 10.46 -7.10 -6.62
C GLY A 162 9.19 -7.13 -7.47
N ASN A 163 9.07 -8.09 -8.39
CA ASN A 163 7.86 -8.23 -9.20
C ASN A 163 6.68 -8.79 -8.40
N GLN A 164 6.91 -9.68 -7.43
CA GLN A 164 5.87 -10.11 -6.49
C GLN A 164 5.32 -8.90 -5.71
N GLN A 165 6.19 -7.99 -5.23
CA GLN A 165 5.77 -6.76 -4.56
C GLN A 165 4.93 -5.87 -5.46
N LYS A 166 5.31 -5.73 -6.73
CA LYS A 166 4.51 -4.99 -7.73
C LYS A 166 3.14 -5.62 -7.95
N VAL A 167 3.05 -6.96 -7.99
CA VAL A 167 1.76 -7.67 -8.10
C VAL A 167 0.87 -7.36 -6.89
N VAL A 168 1.43 -7.37 -5.66
CA VAL A 168 0.66 -7.04 -4.45
C VAL A 168 0.21 -5.57 -4.45
N ILE A 169 1.07 -4.64 -4.87
CA ILE A 169 0.67 -3.24 -5.04
C ILE A 169 -0.44 -3.13 -6.10
N GLY A 170 -0.28 -3.79 -7.25
CA GLY A 170 -1.27 -3.81 -8.33
C GLY A 170 -2.63 -4.35 -7.90
N LYS A 171 -2.65 -5.37 -7.02
CA LYS A 171 -3.88 -5.87 -6.40
C LYS A 171 -4.68 -4.76 -5.73
N TRP A 172 -4.01 -3.94 -4.95
CA TRP A 172 -4.63 -2.84 -4.23
C TRP A 172 -4.97 -1.65 -5.13
N LEU A 173 -4.12 -1.31 -6.10
CA LEU A 173 -4.40 -0.23 -7.04
C LEU A 173 -5.67 -0.46 -7.87
N ASN A 174 -6.08 -1.71 -8.07
CA ASN A 174 -7.34 -2.05 -8.74
C ASN A 174 -8.58 -1.71 -7.91
N THR A 175 -8.46 -1.42 -6.61
CA THR A 175 -9.55 -0.89 -5.78
C THR A 175 -9.65 0.63 -5.82
N ASP A 176 -8.74 1.30 -6.54
CA ASP A 176 -8.61 2.76 -6.65
C ASP A 176 -8.49 3.47 -5.29
N PRO A 177 -7.49 3.12 -4.47
CA PRO A 177 -7.35 3.67 -3.12
C PRO A 177 -6.87 5.11 -3.14
N GLU A 178 -7.31 5.89 -2.15
CA GLU A 178 -6.82 7.25 -1.90
C GLU A 178 -5.64 7.28 -0.91
N LEU A 179 -5.56 6.29 0.00
CA LEU A 179 -4.47 6.12 0.96
C LEU A 179 -3.87 4.72 0.86
N LEU A 180 -2.56 4.64 0.66
CA LEU A 180 -1.80 3.38 0.69
C LEU A 180 -0.93 3.33 1.94
N ILE A 181 -1.13 2.31 2.75
CA ILE A 181 -0.27 1.94 3.87
C ILE A 181 0.71 0.88 3.37
N LEU A 182 2.02 1.13 3.50
CA LEU A 182 3.07 0.26 3.00
C LEU A 182 3.99 -0.15 4.16
N ASP A 183 3.91 -1.41 4.56
CA ASP A 183 4.75 -1.95 5.63
C ASP A 183 6.00 -2.58 5.03
N GLU A 184 7.17 -1.97 5.28
CA GLU A 184 8.48 -2.38 4.75
C GLU A 184 8.44 -2.77 3.25
N PRO A 185 7.97 -1.89 2.35
CA PRO A 185 7.62 -2.27 0.97
C PRO A 185 8.79 -2.78 0.14
N THR A 186 10.01 -2.62 0.61
CA THR A 186 11.23 -3.07 -0.06
C THR A 186 11.95 -4.20 0.68
N CYS A 187 11.31 -4.82 1.68
CA CYS A 187 11.87 -5.97 2.38
C CYS A 187 12.03 -7.17 1.44
N GLY A 188 13.23 -7.80 1.46
CA GLY A 188 13.50 -8.98 0.65
C GLY A 188 13.47 -8.78 -0.86
N VAL A 189 13.78 -7.57 -1.34
CA VAL A 189 13.95 -7.27 -2.77
C VAL A 189 15.39 -6.82 -3.05
N ASP A 190 15.86 -7.08 -4.29
CA ASP A 190 17.18 -6.63 -4.74
C ASP A 190 17.23 -5.09 -4.92
N VAL A 191 18.46 -4.56 -5.01
CA VAL A 191 18.70 -3.10 -5.04
C VAL A 191 18.03 -2.43 -6.26
N GLY A 192 18.02 -3.09 -7.41
CA GLY A 192 17.39 -2.56 -8.62
C GLY A 192 15.87 -2.45 -8.47
N ALA A 193 15.24 -3.54 -8.03
CA ALA A 193 13.80 -3.59 -7.79
C ALA A 193 13.36 -2.63 -6.67
N LYS A 194 14.19 -2.44 -5.62
CA LYS A 194 13.94 -1.45 -4.56
C LYS A 194 13.77 -0.05 -5.13
N MET A 195 14.63 0.35 -6.06
CA MET A 195 14.57 1.63 -6.74
C MET A 195 13.30 1.81 -7.57
N GLU A 196 12.89 0.75 -8.26
CA GLU A 196 11.66 0.77 -9.05
C GLU A 196 10.42 0.92 -8.15
N ILE A 197 10.41 0.27 -6.97
CA ILE A 197 9.33 0.40 -5.99
C ILE A 197 9.28 1.84 -5.44
N TYR A 198 10.41 2.46 -5.12
CA TYR A 198 10.42 3.86 -4.66
C TYR A 198 9.91 4.82 -5.74
N ARG A 199 10.33 4.67 -7.00
CA ARG A 199 9.80 5.48 -8.11
C ARG A 199 8.29 5.31 -8.28
N LEU A 200 7.80 4.08 -8.11
CA LEU A 200 6.37 3.81 -8.13
C LEU A 200 5.63 4.54 -7.00
N ILE A 201 6.15 4.48 -5.76
CA ILE A 201 5.57 5.17 -4.60
C ILE A 201 5.52 6.68 -4.84
N ILE A 202 6.60 7.27 -5.36
CA ILE A 202 6.67 8.69 -5.71
C ILE A 202 5.60 9.05 -6.74
N LYS A 203 5.50 8.26 -7.81
CA LYS A 203 4.50 8.45 -8.87
C LYS A 203 3.08 8.42 -8.30
N LEU A 204 2.76 7.45 -7.43
CA LEU A 204 1.44 7.34 -6.80
C LEU A 204 1.11 8.57 -5.94
N ALA A 205 2.10 9.12 -5.22
CA ALA A 205 1.91 10.36 -4.48
C ALA A 205 1.72 11.57 -5.43
N GLU A 206 2.48 11.65 -6.53
CA GLU A 206 2.29 12.69 -7.57
C GLU A 206 0.90 12.62 -8.23
N GLU A 207 0.28 11.44 -8.28
CA GLU A 207 -1.11 11.23 -8.72
C GLU A 207 -2.15 11.67 -7.67
N GLY A 208 -1.73 12.18 -6.51
CA GLY A 208 -2.60 12.70 -5.46
C GLY A 208 -2.94 11.68 -4.36
N ARG A 209 -2.37 10.48 -4.36
CA ARG A 209 -2.60 9.49 -3.30
C ARG A 209 -1.80 9.82 -2.05
N GLY A 210 -2.40 9.67 -0.87
CA GLY A 210 -1.65 9.69 0.40
C GLY A 210 -0.87 8.38 0.57
N ILE A 211 0.36 8.48 1.03
CA ILE A 211 1.22 7.30 1.25
C ILE A 211 1.73 7.31 2.70
N LEU A 212 1.47 6.23 3.42
CA LEU A 212 2.01 6.02 4.76
C LEU A 212 2.95 4.81 4.74
N ILE A 213 4.22 5.02 5.03
CA ILE A 213 5.26 3.98 4.98
C ILE A 213 5.78 3.67 6.36
N VAL A 214 5.95 2.39 6.70
CA VAL A 214 6.85 1.95 7.77
C VAL A 214 8.19 1.59 7.16
N SER A 215 9.28 2.11 7.72
CA SER A 215 10.63 1.71 7.33
C SER A 215 11.56 1.63 8.53
N LEU A 216 12.47 0.65 8.49
CA LEU A 216 13.53 0.44 9.49
C LEU A 216 14.67 1.46 9.38
N ARG A 217 14.64 2.37 8.41
CA ARG A 217 15.71 3.35 8.14
C ARG A 217 15.20 4.75 8.05
#